data_d8a0ef79067ed8b88327dee1c56f7171
#
_entry.id   d8a0ef79067ed8b88327dee1c56f7171
#
_cell.length_a   1.000
_cell.length_b   1.000
_cell.length_c   1.000
_cell.angle_alpha   90.00
_cell.angle_beta   90.00
_cell.angle_gamma   90.00
#
_symmetry.space_group_name_H-M   'P 1'
#
loop_
_entity.id
_entity.type
_entity.pdbx_description
1 polymer ?
#
loop_
_entity_poly.entity_id
_entity_poly.type
_entity_poly.pdbx_seq_one_letter_code
_entity_poly.pdbx_strand_id
1 'polypeptide(L)'
;MTRKTESLARETLRILKPFWWLVALSTVLGIVSGLSVTGLLATINNAMNMPGGPDTQTALLFAGLCVLTLACSTLSNLSTNYVGQRVVANLRRELAAKVLVAPIEQLERYRSHRLIPVLLNDVNTISTFALSVAPMVISFTVTLGCLTYLALLSWQILALTVLTVVLGTGAQYLAHAFGMRSILAARNSEDELQKHYQALSAGAKELRIQRKRRQHMLDEKIHGATEHICRSNIRAANIFVSAETFGSMLFFAVIGIAIAFQAMWPTTEKTVLGGFVLVMLYMKGPLERLITALPGISRAQIAMRRIAELSWKFSNPEPHLLVSDRPNSLANMQTLELHNLRYDYPPVEGSDAFHLGPVDLSIKQGDIVFIVGENGCGKTTLIKLLLGLYTPQQGEIRLNGQTVTPENLDDYRQLFTTIFADYYLFDEPLQGQAALPQDAGKYLERLDIAHKVSIKDGAFTTTDLSTGQRKRLALINAWLDERQVLVFDEWAADQDPAFRRVFYTELLPELKQQGKTIIVISHDDRYFYIADQLVRMQTGQIQVEQVQNDTYDKTIPA
;
A
#
# COMPACT_ATOMS: atom_id res chain seq x y z
N MET A 1 17.17 5.98 -19.27
CA MET A 1 16.22 4.83 -19.32
C MET A 1 16.84 3.52 -18.82
N THR A 2 18.07 3.21 -19.12
CA THR A 2 18.77 1.94 -18.78
C THR A 2 18.95 1.68 -17.28
N ARG A 3 19.30 2.65 -16.45
CA ARG A 3 19.42 2.47 -14.98
C ARG A 3 18.11 2.12 -14.26
N LYS A 4 16.95 2.52 -14.80
CA LYS A 4 15.61 2.23 -14.20
C LYS A 4 15.13 0.82 -14.51
N THR A 5 15.54 0.23 -15.64
CA THR A 5 15.19 -1.16 -15.99
C THR A 5 16.03 -2.18 -15.25
N GLU A 6 17.30 -1.88 -14.97
CA GLU A 6 18.17 -2.74 -14.13
C GLU A 6 17.68 -2.82 -12.68
N SER A 7 17.13 -1.74 -12.13
CA SER A 7 16.55 -1.74 -10.79
C SER A 7 15.30 -2.62 -10.69
N LEU A 8 14.43 -2.60 -11.70
CA LEU A 8 13.22 -3.43 -11.77
C LEU A 8 13.53 -4.93 -11.84
N ALA A 9 14.46 -5.32 -12.71
CA ALA A 9 14.89 -6.73 -12.83
C ALA A 9 15.54 -7.23 -11.52
N ARG A 10 16.34 -6.39 -10.87
CA ARG A 10 16.98 -6.71 -9.59
C ARG A 10 15.97 -6.86 -8.46
N GLU A 11 14.99 -5.98 -8.37
CA GLU A 11 13.89 -6.06 -7.38
C GLU A 11 13.01 -7.31 -7.61
N THR A 12 12.66 -7.61 -8.86
CA THR A 12 11.89 -8.82 -9.19
C THR A 12 12.64 -10.08 -8.82
N LEU A 13 13.95 -10.14 -9.14
CA LEU A 13 14.82 -11.25 -8.76
C LEU A 13 14.96 -11.37 -7.23
N ARG A 14 15.05 -10.26 -6.52
CA ARG A 14 15.12 -10.25 -5.06
C ARG A 14 13.86 -10.84 -4.43
N ILE A 15 12.68 -10.46 -4.93
CA ILE A 15 11.39 -10.96 -4.43
C ILE A 15 11.21 -12.45 -4.71
N LEU A 16 11.66 -12.95 -5.87
CA LEU A 16 11.54 -14.35 -6.28
C LEU A 16 12.67 -15.23 -5.72
N LYS A 17 13.79 -14.66 -5.30
CA LYS A 17 14.98 -15.39 -4.84
C LYS A 17 14.69 -16.44 -3.75
N PRO A 18 13.84 -16.20 -2.74
CA PRO A 18 13.53 -17.22 -1.73
C PRO A 18 12.76 -18.42 -2.29
N PHE A 19 12.07 -18.25 -3.44
CA PHE A 19 11.17 -19.24 -4.04
C PHE A 19 11.64 -19.74 -5.40
N TRP A 20 12.88 -19.40 -5.82
CA TRP A 20 13.39 -19.70 -7.16
C TRP A 20 13.28 -21.18 -7.54
N TRP A 21 13.51 -22.06 -6.59
CA TRP A 21 13.43 -23.50 -6.73
C TRP A 21 11.98 -23.97 -7.04
N LEU A 22 10.97 -23.42 -6.34
CA LEU A 22 9.55 -23.74 -6.61
C LEU A 22 9.10 -23.17 -7.97
N VAL A 23 9.60 -21.99 -8.34
CA VAL A 23 9.35 -21.40 -9.67
C VAL A 23 9.99 -22.28 -10.76
N ALA A 24 11.22 -22.72 -10.57
CA ALA A 24 11.90 -23.64 -11.50
C ALA A 24 11.13 -24.97 -11.61
N LEU A 25 10.74 -25.57 -10.50
CA LEU A 25 9.94 -26.79 -10.47
C LEU A 25 8.60 -26.62 -11.22
N SER A 26 7.87 -25.55 -10.92
CA SER A 26 6.61 -25.22 -11.62
C SER A 26 6.81 -25.06 -13.12
N THR A 27 7.89 -24.40 -13.52
CA THR A 27 8.23 -24.19 -14.94
C THR A 27 8.54 -25.51 -15.63
N VAL A 28 9.36 -26.36 -15.02
CA VAL A 28 9.70 -27.70 -15.57
C VAL A 28 8.43 -28.56 -15.69
N LEU A 29 7.62 -28.63 -14.65
CA LEU A 29 6.35 -29.36 -14.68
C LEU A 29 5.39 -28.80 -15.74
N GLY A 30 5.35 -27.47 -15.92
CA GLY A 30 4.58 -26.84 -16.98
C GLY A 30 5.07 -27.23 -18.38
N ILE A 31 6.38 -27.29 -18.59
CA ILE A 31 6.97 -27.76 -19.86
C ILE A 31 6.62 -29.23 -20.12
N VAL A 32 6.80 -30.09 -19.13
CA VAL A 32 6.45 -31.52 -19.25
C VAL A 32 4.96 -31.68 -19.57
N SER A 33 4.08 -30.96 -18.87
CA SER A 33 2.64 -30.96 -19.15
C SER A 33 2.33 -30.54 -20.59
N GLY A 34 2.94 -29.46 -21.07
CA GLY A 34 2.75 -28.95 -22.44
C GLY A 34 3.20 -29.95 -23.51
N LEU A 35 4.37 -30.58 -23.31
CA LEU A 35 4.87 -31.62 -24.21
C LEU A 35 3.98 -32.87 -24.19
N SER A 36 3.48 -33.28 -23.02
CA SER A 36 2.56 -34.41 -22.89
C SER A 36 1.25 -34.17 -23.64
N VAL A 37 0.73 -32.93 -23.60
CA VAL A 37 -0.47 -32.54 -24.40
C VAL A 37 -0.20 -32.68 -25.91
N THR A 38 0.98 -32.23 -26.37
CA THR A 38 1.37 -32.41 -27.78
C THR A 38 1.47 -33.87 -28.15
N GLY A 39 2.04 -34.71 -27.27
CA GLY A 39 2.04 -36.16 -27.41
C GLY A 39 0.64 -36.78 -27.47
N LEU A 40 -0.32 -36.28 -26.66
CA LEU A 40 -1.73 -36.70 -26.74
C LEU A 40 -2.33 -36.41 -28.10
N LEU A 41 -2.11 -35.20 -28.65
CA LEU A 41 -2.63 -34.84 -29.99
C LEU A 41 -2.02 -35.75 -31.08
N ALA A 42 -0.74 -36.06 -30.98
CA ALA A 42 -0.06 -36.97 -31.92
C ALA A 42 -0.61 -38.40 -31.81
N THR A 43 -0.83 -38.92 -30.59
CA THR A 43 -1.38 -40.26 -30.37
C THR A 43 -2.83 -40.38 -30.84
N ILE A 44 -3.66 -39.32 -30.65
CA ILE A 44 -5.02 -39.28 -31.19
C ILE A 44 -4.99 -39.34 -32.73
N ASN A 45 -4.17 -38.49 -33.37
CA ASN A 45 -4.06 -38.47 -34.82
C ASN A 45 -3.62 -39.84 -35.37
N ASN A 46 -2.62 -40.47 -34.76
CA ASN A 46 -2.16 -41.80 -35.15
C ASN A 46 -3.27 -42.86 -34.98
N ALA A 47 -3.96 -42.85 -33.82
CA ALA A 47 -5.05 -43.78 -33.55
C ALA A 47 -6.21 -43.68 -34.55
N MET A 48 -6.54 -42.45 -34.97
CA MET A 48 -7.61 -42.22 -35.99
C MET A 48 -7.25 -42.76 -37.38
N ASN A 49 -5.97 -42.91 -37.69
CA ASN A 49 -5.47 -43.33 -38.99
C ASN A 49 -4.94 -44.77 -39.02
N MET A 50 -5.02 -45.52 -37.90
CA MET A 50 -4.64 -46.94 -37.87
C MET A 50 -5.68 -47.83 -38.55
N PRO A 51 -5.28 -48.68 -39.53
CA PRO A 51 -6.17 -49.65 -40.13
C PRO A 51 -6.47 -50.74 -39.12
N GLY A 52 -7.73 -50.86 -38.68
CA GLY A 52 -8.17 -51.84 -37.68
C GLY A 52 -8.43 -51.29 -36.27
N GLY A 53 -8.24 -49.98 -36.07
CA GLY A 53 -8.45 -49.30 -34.78
C GLY A 53 -7.19 -49.26 -33.88
N PRO A 54 -7.27 -48.56 -32.72
CA PRO A 54 -6.12 -48.36 -31.86
C PRO A 54 -5.69 -49.68 -31.19
N ASP A 55 -4.38 -49.97 -31.22
CA ASP A 55 -3.78 -51.07 -30.52
C ASP A 55 -3.72 -50.80 -28.99
N THR A 56 -3.66 -51.89 -28.20
CA THR A 56 -3.57 -51.79 -26.74
C THR A 56 -2.39 -50.96 -26.26
N GLN A 57 -1.26 -50.98 -26.99
CA GLN A 57 -0.10 -50.13 -26.70
C GLN A 57 -0.42 -48.64 -26.86
N THR A 58 -1.10 -48.29 -27.93
CA THR A 58 -1.51 -46.89 -28.18
C THR A 58 -2.50 -46.39 -27.12
N ALA A 59 -3.44 -47.28 -26.69
CA ALA A 59 -4.39 -46.96 -25.62
C ALA A 59 -3.68 -46.76 -24.25
N LEU A 60 -2.70 -47.59 -23.92
CA LEU A 60 -1.91 -47.45 -22.69
C LEU A 60 -1.04 -46.20 -22.70
N LEU A 61 -0.40 -45.89 -23.84
CA LEU A 61 0.39 -44.68 -24.00
C LEU A 61 -0.48 -43.41 -23.86
N PHE A 62 -1.67 -43.43 -24.46
CA PHE A 62 -2.64 -42.34 -24.32
C PHE A 62 -3.07 -42.16 -22.85
N ALA A 63 -3.43 -43.21 -22.16
CA ALA A 63 -3.80 -43.20 -20.75
C ALA A 63 -2.64 -42.66 -19.87
N GLY A 64 -1.42 -43.12 -20.13
CA GLY A 64 -0.23 -42.67 -19.42
C GLY A 64 0.04 -41.16 -19.63
N LEU A 65 -0.08 -40.69 -20.87
CA LEU A 65 0.05 -39.25 -21.17
C LEU A 65 -1.06 -38.40 -20.52
N CYS A 66 -2.30 -38.92 -20.45
CA CYS A 66 -3.40 -38.24 -19.76
C CYS A 66 -3.09 -38.07 -18.26
N VAL A 67 -2.63 -39.13 -17.60
CA VAL A 67 -2.25 -39.10 -16.18
C VAL A 67 -1.08 -38.17 -15.96
N LEU A 68 -0.05 -38.23 -16.81
CA LEU A 68 1.12 -37.37 -16.73
C LEU A 68 0.74 -35.87 -16.91
N THR A 69 -0.09 -35.56 -17.89
CA THR A 69 -0.59 -34.20 -18.13
C THR A 69 -1.37 -33.70 -16.92
N LEU A 70 -2.30 -34.49 -16.39
CA LEU A 70 -3.09 -34.13 -15.23
C LEU A 70 -2.21 -33.85 -14.01
N ALA A 71 -1.30 -34.78 -13.70
CA ALA A 71 -0.41 -34.66 -12.55
C ALA A 71 0.52 -33.44 -12.67
N CYS A 72 1.21 -33.30 -13.81
CA CYS A 72 2.15 -32.21 -14.02
C CYS A 72 1.46 -30.83 -14.08
N SER A 73 0.31 -30.73 -14.77
CA SER A 73 -0.44 -29.47 -14.83
C SER A 73 -0.96 -29.05 -13.46
N THR A 74 -1.56 -29.99 -12.71
CA THR A 74 -2.10 -29.73 -11.38
C THR A 74 -0.96 -29.31 -10.42
N LEU A 75 0.13 -30.06 -10.40
CA LEU A 75 1.26 -29.78 -9.51
C LEU A 75 1.95 -28.46 -9.84
N SER A 76 2.10 -28.12 -11.15
CA SER A 76 2.59 -26.83 -11.62
C SER A 76 1.72 -25.67 -11.15
N ASN A 77 0.39 -25.78 -11.29
CA ASN A 77 -0.54 -24.74 -10.85
C ASN A 77 -0.57 -24.60 -9.33
N LEU A 78 -0.56 -25.71 -8.56
CA LEU A 78 -0.51 -25.68 -7.10
C LEU A 78 0.78 -25.02 -6.59
N SER A 79 1.93 -25.37 -7.19
CA SER A 79 3.23 -24.76 -6.86
C SER A 79 3.21 -23.24 -7.13
N THR A 80 2.71 -22.84 -8.28
CA THR A 80 2.60 -21.41 -8.64
C THR A 80 1.66 -20.65 -7.71
N ASN A 81 0.51 -21.23 -7.35
CA ASN A 81 -0.41 -20.65 -6.37
C ASN A 81 0.26 -20.43 -5.02
N TYR A 82 0.95 -21.44 -4.52
CA TYR A 82 1.66 -21.33 -3.24
C TYR A 82 2.71 -20.22 -3.28
N VAL A 83 3.55 -20.20 -4.31
CA VAL A 83 4.58 -19.16 -4.49
C VAL A 83 3.94 -17.78 -4.59
N GLY A 84 2.89 -17.62 -5.41
CA GLY A 84 2.20 -16.34 -5.59
C GLY A 84 1.67 -15.79 -4.27
N GLN A 85 1.00 -16.60 -3.45
CA GLN A 85 0.47 -16.16 -2.16
C GLN A 85 1.58 -15.85 -1.15
N ARG A 86 2.67 -16.62 -1.13
CA ARG A 86 3.82 -16.36 -0.25
C ARG A 86 4.56 -15.08 -0.62
N VAL A 87 4.76 -14.83 -1.91
CA VAL A 87 5.35 -13.59 -2.41
C VAL A 87 4.54 -12.38 -1.98
N VAL A 88 3.21 -12.45 -2.11
CA VAL A 88 2.30 -11.37 -1.66
C VAL A 88 2.39 -11.13 -0.16
N ALA A 89 2.34 -12.21 0.64
CA ALA A 89 2.45 -12.09 2.09
C ALA A 89 3.77 -11.45 2.52
N ASN A 90 4.88 -11.88 1.91
CA ASN A 90 6.19 -11.30 2.19
C ASN A 90 6.30 -9.84 1.75
N LEU A 91 5.76 -9.52 0.56
CA LEU A 91 5.77 -8.17 0.03
C LEU A 91 4.97 -7.20 0.92
N ARG A 92 3.79 -7.64 1.39
CA ARG A 92 2.99 -6.84 2.34
C ARG A 92 3.73 -6.58 3.64
N ARG A 93 4.39 -7.61 4.20
CA ARG A 93 5.19 -7.46 5.43
C ARG A 93 6.38 -6.51 5.22
N GLU A 94 7.12 -6.70 4.12
CA GLU A 94 8.27 -5.85 3.79
C GLU A 94 7.86 -4.39 3.59
N LEU A 95 6.76 -4.14 2.87
CA LEU A 95 6.26 -2.78 2.65
C LEU A 95 5.74 -2.15 3.95
N ALA A 96 5.01 -2.91 4.77
CA ALA A 96 4.55 -2.44 6.07
C ALA A 96 5.74 -2.08 6.98
N ALA A 97 6.76 -2.95 7.04
CA ALA A 97 7.97 -2.68 7.79
C ALA A 97 8.70 -1.41 7.28
N LYS A 98 8.81 -1.23 5.96
CA LYS A 98 9.40 -0.01 5.37
C LYS A 98 8.63 1.26 5.73
N VAL A 99 7.30 1.19 5.75
CA VAL A 99 6.45 2.32 6.17
C VAL A 99 6.65 2.64 7.63
N LEU A 100 6.75 1.63 8.50
CA LEU A 100 6.95 1.81 9.95
C LEU A 100 8.30 2.44 10.31
N VAL A 101 9.35 2.14 9.53
CA VAL A 101 10.70 2.71 9.77
C VAL A 101 10.99 3.98 8.97
N ALA A 102 10.06 4.41 8.14
CA ALA A 102 10.22 5.62 7.35
C ALA A 102 10.13 6.87 8.23
N PRO A 103 11.00 7.88 8.03
CA PRO A 103 10.87 9.17 8.72
C PRO A 103 9.48 9.77 8.53
N ILE A 104 8.88 10.25 9.61
CA ILE A 104 7.51 10.80 9.63
C ILE A 104 7.35 11.93 8.59
N GLU A 105 8.36 12.78 8.42
CA GLU A 105 8.38 13.83 7.42
C GLU A 105 8.15 13.30 5.98
N GLN A 106 8.73 12.15 5.64
CA GLN A 106 8.53 11.51 4.34
C GLN A 106 7.12 10.93 4.19
N LEU A 107 6.59 10.33 5.28
CA LEU A 107 5.23 9.80 5.31
C LEU A 107 4.17 10.88 5.12
N GLU A 108 4.28 12.00 5.82
CA GLU A 108 3.36 13.14 5.71
C GLU A 108 3.38 13.75 4.29
N ARG A 109 4.57 13.87 3.67
CA ARG A 109 4.71 14.33 2.28
C ARG A 109 4.11 13.36 1.26
N TYR A 110 4.16 12.05 1.54
CA TYR A 110 3.66 11.04 0.59
C TYR A 110 2.13 10.98 0.52
N ARG A 111 1.44 11.46 1.54
CA ARG A 111 -0.01 11.48 1.71
C ARG A 111 -0.66 10.07 1.70
N SER A 112 -1.47 9.76 2.68
CA SER A 112 -2.09 8.45 2.92
C SER A 112 -2.90 7.90 1.74
N HIS A 113 -3.57 8.77 0.96
CA HIS A 113 -4.37 8.37 -0.20
C HIS A 113 -3.55 7.75 -1.34
N ARG A 114 -2.23 7.95 -1.38
CA ARG A 114 -1.33 7.29 -2.34
C ARG A 114 -0.72 6.02 -1.78
N LEU A 115 -0.55 5.92 -0.47
CA LEU A 115 0.07 4.79 0.20
C LEU A 115 -0.83 3.55 0.18
N ILE A 116 -2.10 3.70 0.59
CA ILE A 116 -3.06 2.61 0.70
C ILE A 116 -3.26 1.86 -0.63
N PRO A 117 -3.47 2.52 -1.79
CA PRO A 117 -3.58 1.84 -3.08
C PRO A 117 -2.35 1.03 -3.47
N VAL A 118 -1.14 1.50 -3.14
CA VAL A 118 0.08 0.73 -3.42
C VAL A 118 0.13 -0.54 -2.58
N LEU A 119 -0.18 -0.44 -1.28
CA LEU A 119 -0.18 -1.60 -0.37
C LEU A 119 -1.25 -2.64 -0.69
N LEU A 120 -2.41 -2.22 -1.21
CA LEU A 120 -3.52 -3.11 -1.51
C LEU A 120 -3.57 -3.51 -3.00
N ASN A 121 -3.73 -2.55 -3.90
CA ASN A 121 -4.04 -2.81 -5.30
C ASN A 121 -2.82 -3.24 -6.11
N ASP A 122 -1.67 -2.56 -5.93
CA ASP A 122 -0.46 -2.88 -6.68
C ASP A 122 0.11 -4.23 -6.24
N VAL A 123 0.07 -4.56 -4.94
CA VAL A 123 0.45 -5.89 -4.44
C VAL A 123 -0.47 -6.97 -4.99
N ASN A 124 -1.80 -6.76 -5.04
CA ASN A 124 -2.73 -7.70 -5.65
C ASN A 124 -2.49 -7.89 -7.15
N THR A 125 -2.12 -6.82 -7.87
CA THR A 125 -1.79 -6.91 -9.30
C THR A 125 -0.58 -7.82 -9.54
N ILE A 126 0.45 -7.74 -8.69
CA ILE A 126 1.61 -8.64 -8.73
C ILE A 126 1.18 -10.09 -8.44
N SER A 127 0.28 -10.30 -7.47
CA SER A 127 -0.26 -11.63 -7.19
C SER A 127 -0.93 -12.25 -8.40
N THR A 128 -1.86 -11.51 -9.01
CA THR A 128 -2.60 -11.96 -10.19
C THR A 128 -1.67 -12.32 -11.33
N PHE A 129 -0.62 -11.52 -11.54
CA PHE A 129 0.41 -11.84 -12.54
C PHE A 129 1.19 -13.10 -12.16
N ALA A 130 1.64 -13.25 -10.92
CA ALA A 130 2.36 -14.43 -10.47
C ALA A 130 1.55 -15.71 -10.70
N LEU A 131 0.25 -15.68 -10.45
CA LEU A 131 -0.67 -16.80 -10.70
C LEU A 131 -0.84 -17.15 -12.19
N SER A 132 -0.61 -16.19 -13.09
CA SER A 132 -0.73 -16.41 -14.53
C SER A 132 0.53 -17.05 -15.15
N VAL A 133 1.66 -17.12 -14.44
CA VAL A 133 2.94 -17.59 -14.98
C VAL A 133 2.88 -19.05 -15.40
N ALA A 134 2.38 -19.97 -14.55
CA ALA A 134 2.30 -21.39 -14.91
C ALA A 134 1.36 -21.67 -16.10
N PRO A 135 0.14 -21.12 -16.15
CA PRO A 135 -0.71 -21.23 -17.34
C PRO A 135 -0.05 -20.68 -18.62
N MET A 136 0.74 -19.60 -18.50
CA MET A 136 1.48 -19.04 -19.63
C MET A 136 2.58 -19.99 -20.13
N VAL A 137 3.38 -20.56 -19.22
CA VAL A 137 4.44 -21.53 -19.56
C VAL A 137 3.84 -22.76 -20.24
N ILE A 138 2.76 -23.33 -19.68
CA ILE A 138 2.05 -24.48 -20.25
C ILE A 138 1.55 -24.11 -21.66
N SER A 139 0.86 -22.97 -21.82
CA SER A 139 0.32 -22.53 -23.09
C SER A 139 1.41 -22.27 -24.16
N PHE A 140 2.53 -21.68 -23.73
CA PHE A 140 3.67 -21.46 -24.62
C PHE A 140 4.28 -22.78 -25.09
N THR A 141 4.49 -23.72 -24.17
CA THR A 141 5.05 -25.05 -24.49
C THR A 141 4.12 -25.84 -25.41
N VAL A 142 2.80 -25.82 -25.13
CA VAL A 142 1.80 -26.45 -26.00
C VAL A 142 1.83 -25.85 -27.40
N THR A 143 1.82 -24.51 -27.50
CA THR A 143 1.86 -23.83 -28.79
C THR A 143 3.11 -24.20 -29.58
N LEU A 144 4.29 -24.18 -28.93
CA LEU A 144 5.55 -24.56 -29.55
C LEU A 144 5.56 -26.04 -29.97
N GLY A 145 5.06 -26.92 -29.09
CA GLY A 145 4.93 -28.35 -29.38
C GLY A 145 4.00 -28.62 -30.57
N CYS A 146 2.85 -27.93 -30.63
CA CYS A 146 1.91 -28.00 -31.76
C CYS A 146 2.57 -27.55 -33.07
N LEU A 147 3.30 -26.43 -33.06
CA LEU A 147 4.04 -25.96 -34.24
C LEU A 147 5.12 -26.96 -34.67
N THR A 148 5.86 -27.53 -33.70
CA THR A 148 6.85 -28.57 -34.00
C THR A 148 6.22 -29.83 -34.61
N TYR A 149 5.09 -30.25 -34.05
CA TYR A 149 4.34 -31.39 -34.59
C TYR A 149 3.85 -31.14 -36.01
N LEU A 150 3.33 -29.95 -36.30
CA LEU A 150 2.94 -29.56 -37.67
C LEU A 150 4.14 -29.50 -38.63
N ALA A 151 5.31 -29.06 -38.16
CA ALA A 151 6.55 -29.07 -38.96
C ALA A 151 6.96 -30.49 -39.38
N LEU A 152 6.75 -31.47 -38.50
CA LEU A 152 7.04 -32.88 -38.80
C LEU A 152 5.99 -33.49 -39.75
N LEU A 153 4.74 -32.99 -39.75
CA LEU A 153 3.72 -33.46 -40.66
C LEU A 153 3.90 -32.89 -42.07
N SER A 154 4.01 -31.57 -42.20
CA SER A 154 4.18 -30.89 -43.48
C SER A 154 4.63 -29.44 -43.29
N TRP A 155 5.68 -29.02 -43.98
CA TRP A 155 6.18 -27.66 -43.92
C TRP A 155 5.24 -26.63 -44.54
N GLN A 156 4.42 -27.02 -45.56
CA GLN A 156 3.43 -26.14 -46.19
C GLN A 156 2.30 -25.79 -45.21
N ILE A 157 1.83 -26.80 -44.46
CA ILE A 157 0.81 -26.62 -43.41
C ILE A 157 1.36 -25.79 -42.25
N LEU A 158 2.61 -26.00 -41.88
CA LEU A 158 3.27 -25.14 -40.87
C LEU A 158 3.30 -23.69 -41.35
N ALA A 159 3.69 -23.42 -42.59
CA ALA A 159 3.77 -22.05 -43.11
C ALA A 159 2.38 -21.37 -43.10
N LEU A 160 1.32 -22.09 -43.48
CA LEU A 160 -0.05 -21.60 -43.42
C LEU A 160 -0.50 -21.31 -41.99
N THR A 161 -0.16 -22.19 -41.06
CA THR A 161 -0.46 -22.01 -39.62
C THR A 161 0.29 -20.81 -39.05
N VAL A 162 1.58 -20.66 -39.34
CA VAL A 162 2.40 -19.54 -38.86
C VAL A 162 1.85 -18.22 -39.39
N LEU A 163 1.47 -18.18 -40.69
CA LEU A 163 0.83 -17.00 -41.26
C LEU A 163 -0.47 -16.64 -40.53
N THR A 164 -1.31 -17.64 -40.23
CA THR A 164 -2.55 -17.45 -39.47
C THR A 164 -2.28 -16.88 -38.06
N VAL A 165 -1.30 -17.48 -37.37
CA VAL A 165 -0.89 -17.02 -36.02
C VAL A 165 -0.37 -15.59 -36.07
N VAL A 166 0.46 -15.25 -37.07
CA VAL A 166 1.02 -13.89 -37.23
C VAL A 166 -0.11 -12.87 -37.52
N LEU A 167 -1.04 -13.20 -38.40
CA LEU A 167 -2.17 -12.33 -38.71
C LEU A 167 -3.10 -12.15 -37.49
N GLY A 168 -3.46 -13.25 -36.83
CA GLY A 168 -4.28 -13.21 -35.61
C GLY A 168 -3.61 -12.44 -34.46
N THR A 169 -2.32 -12.71 -34.20
CA THR A 169 -1.55 -12.00 -33.20
C THR A 169 -1.35 -10.52 -33.55
N GLY A 170 -1.14 -10.22 -34.84
CA GLY A 170 -1.04 -8.85 -35.34
C GLY A 170 -2.34 -8.06 -35.11
N ALA A 171 -3.49 -8.65 -35.43
CA ALA A 171 -4.79 -8.04 -35.14
C ALA A 171 -5.00 -7.78 -33.64
N GLN A 172 -4.64 -8.74 -32.80
CA GLN A 172 -4.69 -8.60 -31.32
C GLN A 172 -3.74 -7.52 -30.80
N TYR A 173 -2.52 -7.43 -31.36
CA TYR A 173 -1.56 -6.37 -30.99
C TYR A 173 -2.10 -4.98 -31.34
N LEU A 174 -2.70 -4.82 -32.53
CA LEU A 174 -3.34 -3.57 -32.92
C LEU A 174 -4.52 -3.24 -31.99
N ALA A 175 -5.37 -4.22 -31.70
CA ALA A 175 -6.48 -4.06 -30.76
C ALA A 175 -5.98 -3.65 -29.36
N HIS A 176 -4.88 -4.25 -28.90
CA HIS A 176 -4.26 -3.86 -27.62
C HIS A 176 -3.75 -2.42 -27.67
N ALA A 177 -3.08 -2.00 -28.74
CA ALA A 177 -2.58 -0.63 -28.86
C ALA A 177 -3.69 0.42 -28.85
N PHE A 178 -4.81 0.16 -29.52
CA PHE A 178 -5.97 1.07 -29.55
C PHE A 178 -6.83 0.97 -28.27
N GLY A 179 -7.10 -0.23 -27.77
CA GLY A 179 -7.92 -0.47 -26.60
C GLY A 179 -7.27 0.07 -25.31
N MET A 180 -5.94 -0.01 -25.21
CA MET A 180 -5.18 0.46 -24.04
C MET A 180 -5.34 1.97 -23.82
N ARG A 181 -5.47 2.78 -24.88
CA ARG A 181 -5.74 4.21 -24.75
C ARG A 181 -7.07 4.48 -24.03
N SER A 182 -8.10 3.71 -24.37
CA SER A 182 -9.42 3.81 -23.72
C SER A 182 -9.39 3.32 -22.28
N ILE A 183 -8.63 2.26 -21.98
CA ILE A 183 -8.43 1.79 -20.58
C ILE A 183 -7.71 2.85 -19.74
N LEU A 184 -6.67 3.49 -20.28
CA LEU A 184 -5.96 4.56 -19.56
C LEU A 184 -6.87 5.77 -19.30
N ALA A 185 -7.71 6.14 -20.27
CA ALA A 185 -8.70 7.21 -20.10
C ALA A 185 -9.72 6.85 -19.00
N ALA A 186 -10.24 5.63 -18.99
CA ALA A 186 -11.13 5.14 -17.93
C ALA A 186 -10.44 5.20 -16.55
N ARG A 187 -9.18 4.77 -16.45
CA ARG A 187 -8.44 4.75 -15.19
C ARG A 187 -8.19 6.15 -14.64
N ASN A 188 -7.90 7.13 -15.48
CA ASN A 188 -7.78 8.51 -15.03
C ASN A 188 -9.11 9.05 -14.46
N SER A 189 -10.23 8.68 -15.07
CA SER A 189 -11.56 9.03 -14.56
C SER A 189 -11.93 8.26 -13.29
N GLU A 190 -11.44 7.03 -13.10
CA GLU A 190 -11.58 6.27 -11.84
C GLU A 190 -10.85 6.97 -10.68
N ASP A 191 -9.63 7.49 -10.92
CA ASP A 191 -8.89 8.25 -9.91
C ASP A 191 -9.64 9.55 -9.53
N GLU A 192 -10.30 10.20 -10.50
CA GLU A 192 -11.13 11.38 -10.25
C GLU A 192 -12.41 11.02 -9.49
N LEU A 193 -13.08 9.93 -9.87
CA LEU A 193 -14.26 9.42 -9.18
C LEU A 193 -13.96 9.06 -7.73
N GLN A 194 -12.80 8.48 -7.46
CA GLN A 194 -12.36 8.18 -6.09
C GLN A 194 -12.25 9.45 -5.23
N LYS A 195 -11.74 10.56 -5.78
CA LYS A 195 -11.74 11.86 -5.07
C LYS A 195 -13.16 12.35 -4.79
N HIS A 196 -14.08 12.16 -5.74
CA HIS A 196 -15.48 12.52 -5.52
C HIS A 196 -16.15 11.68 -4.45
N TYR A 197 -15.86 10.38 -4.36
CA TYR A 197 -16.35 9.52 -3.28
C TYR A 197 -15.76 9.91 -1.92
N GLN A 198 -14.49 10.28 -1.84
CA GLN A 198 -13.91 10.82 -0.62
C GLN A 198 -14.60 12.13 -0.19
N ALA A 199 -14.83 13.03 -1.15
CA ALA A 199 -15.56 14.28 -0.89
C ALA A 199 -17.02 14.03 -0.46
N LEU A 200 -17.67 13.00 -1.02
CA LEU A 200 -19.03 12.59 -0.64
C LEU A 200 -19.08 12.08 0.80
N SER A 201 -18.10 11.29 1.22
CA SER A 201 -18.00 10.77 2.58
C SER A 201 -17.61 11.86 3.59
N ALA A 202 -16.55 12.61 3.31
CA ALA A 202 -16.03 13.63 4.21
C ALA A 202 -16.97 14.86 4.31
N GLY A 203 -17.59 15.26 3.19
CA GLY A 203 -18.49 16.42 3.09
C GLY A 203 -19.97 16.06 3.15
N ALA A 204 -20.34 14.91 3.73
CA ALA A 204 -21.74 14.44 3.75
C ALA A 204 -22.70 15.43 4.41
N LYS A 205 -22.27 16.10 5.48
CA LYS A 205 -23.07 17.09 6.22
C LYS A 205 -23.32 18.34 5.38
N GLU A 206 -22.29 18.88 4.75
CA GLU A 206 -22.35 20.06 3.88
C GLU A 206 -23.21 19.79 2.64
N LEU A 207 -23.07 18.61 2.04
CA LEU A 207 -23.90 18.18 0.91
C LEU A 207 -25.38 18.02 1.31
N ARG A 208 -25.67 17.62 2.57
CA ARG A 208 -27.05 17.54 3.08
C ARG A 208 -27.72 18.91 3.14
N ILE A 209 -26.98 19.92 3.56
CA ILE A 209 -27.49 21.28 3.73
C ILE A 209 -27.59 22.00 2.37
N GLN A 210 -26.62 21.80 1.47
CA GLN A 210 -26.54 22.53 0.21
C GLN A 210 -27.11 21.74 -0.97
N ARG A 211 -28.42 21.98 -1.27
CA ARG A 211 -29.14 21.25 -2.34
C ARG A 211 -28.46 21.37 -3.71
N LYS A 212 -28.06 22.57 -4.13
CA LYS A 212 -27.40 22.79 -5.44
C LYS A 212 -26.07 22.07 -5.54
N ARG A 213 -25.26 22.09 -4.48
CA ARG A 213 -23.96 21.43 -4.44
C ARG A 213 -24.10 19.89 -4.50
N ARG A 214 -25.12 19.35 -3.81
CA ARG A 214 -25.44 17.92 -3.84
C ARG A 214 -25.84 17.47 -5.24
N GLN A 215 -26.71 18.24 -5.93
CA GLN A 215 -27.12 17.95 -7.31
C GLN A 215 -25.92 18.02 -8.25
N HIS A 216 -25.12 19.09 -8.21
CA HIS A 216 -23.92 19.21 -9.01
C HIS A 216 -22.93 18.05 -8.78
N MET A 217 -22.74 17.64 -7.52
CA MET A 217 -21.88 16.50 -7.18
C MET A 217 -22.39 15.21 -7.84
N LEU A 218 -23.70 14.94 -7.79
CA LEU A 218 -24.30 13.74 -8.36
C LEU A 218 -24.32 13.79 -9.89
N ASP A 219 -24.90 14.86 -10.46
CA ASP A 219 -25.25 14.91 -11.88
C ASP A 219 -24.03 15.21 -12.77
N GLU A 220 -23.14 16.10 -12.34
CA GLU A 220 -22.00 16.49 -13.15
C GLU A 220 -20.72 15.70 -12.77
N LYS A 221 -20.41 15.63 -11.48
CA LYS A 221 -19.15 15.02 -11.05
C LYS A 221 -19.19 13.49 -11.07
N ILE A 222 -20.15 12.89 -10.35
CA ILE A 222 -20.22 11.42 -10.24
C ILE A 222 -20.76 10.81 -11.52
N HIS A 223 -21.91 11.30 -12.02
CA HIS A 223 -22.52 10.76 -13.25
C HIS A 223 -21.61 11.00 -14.45
N GLY A 224 -21.04 12.18 -14.62
CA GLY A 224 -20.10 12.48 -15.70
C GLY A 224 -18.87 11.58 -15.70
N ALA A 225 -18.21 11.40 -14.54
CA ALA A 225 -17.06 10.50 -14.42
C ALA A 225 -17.46 9.04 -14.68
N THR A 226 -18.58 8.57 -14.12
CA THR A 226 -19.07 7.19 -14.30
C THR A 226 -19.42 6.91 -15.76
N GLU A 227 -20.09 7.84 -16.43
CA GLU A 227 -20.45 7.71 -17.85
C GLU A 227 -19.21 7.70 -18.75
N HIS A 228 -18.20 8.53 -18.45
CA HIS A 228 -16.94 8.52 -19.18
C HIS A 228 -16.18 7.20 -19.00
N ILE A 229 -16.14 6.65 -17.77
CA ILE A 229 -15.57 5.33 -17.48
C ILE A 229 -16.32 4.26 -18.28
N CYS A 230 -17.65 4.26 -18.21
CA CYS A 230 -18.51 3.30 -18.91
C CYS A 230 -18.24 3.30 -20.41
N ARG A 231 -18.31 4.47 -21.05
CA ARG A 231 -18.06 4.60 -22.51
C ARG A 231 -16.66 4.16 -22.91
N SER A 232 -15.66 4.50 -22.10
CA SER A 232 -14.27 4.13 -22.36
C SER A 232 -14.06 2.62 -22.23
N ASN A 233 -14.65 2.00 -21.22
CA ASN A 233 -14.58 0.55 -21.00
C ASN A 233 -15.34 -0.22 -22.09
N ILE A 234 -16.55 0.24 -22.48
CA ILE A 234 -17.30 -0.35 -23.62
C ILE A 234 -16.48 -0.28 -24.91
N ARG A 235 -15.87 0.88 -25.21
CA ARG A 235 -15.04 1.03 -26.40
C ARG A 235 -13.85 0.07 -26.37
N ALA A 236 -13.15 -0.03 -25.26
CA ALA A 236 -12.04 -0.97 -25.11
C ALA A 236 -12.50 -2.43 -25.26
N ALA A 237 -13.58 -2.81 -24.58
CA ALA A 237 -14.14 -4.16 -24.65
C ALA A 237 -14.56 -4.53 -26.08
N ASN A 238 -15.25 -3.62 -26.80
CA ASN A 238 -15.66 -3.85 -28.18
C ASN A 238 -14.45 -4.07 -29.11
N ILE A 239 -13.36 -3.30 -28.95
CA ILE A 239 -12.13 -3.49 -29.72
C ILE A 239 -11.53 -4.87 -29.45
N PHE A 240 -11.42 -5.29 -28.16
CA PHE A 240 -10.84 -6.57 -27.80
C PHE A 240 -11.69 -7.76 -28.27
N VAL A 241 -13.02 -7.72 -28.04
CA VAL A 241 -13.94 -8.77 -28.45
C VAL A 241 -13.96 -8.92 -29.97
N SER A 242 -13.96 -7.78 -30.71
CA SER A 242 -13.91 -7.83 -32.19
C SER A 242 -12.64 -8.49 -32.71
N ALA A 243 -11.48 -8.16 -32.12
CA ALA A 243 -10.20 -8.77 -32.51
C ALA A 243 -10.12 -10.26 -32.11
N GLU A 244 -10.67 -10.64 -30.96
CA GLU A 244 -10.77 -12.04 -30.52
C GLU A 244 -11.66 -12.85 -31.49
N THR A 245 -12.82 -12.31 -31.81
CA THR A 245 -13.76 -12.95 -32.78
C THR A 245 -13.12 -13.07 -34.14
N PHE A 246 -12.45 -12.01 -34.64
CA PHE A 246 -11.71 -12.06 -35.89
C PHE A 246 -10.63 -13.14 -35.87
N GLY A 247 -9.80 -13.18 -34.84
CA GLY A 247 -8.77 -14.22 -34.68
C GLY A 247 -9.36 -15.62 -34.66
N SER A 248 -10.49 -15.83 -33.96
CA SER A 248 -11.18 -17.12 -33.91
C SER A 248 -11.70 -17.54 -35.28
N MET A 249 -12.33 -16.61 -36.05
CA MET A 249 -12.80 -16.89 -37.39
C MET A 249 -11.67 -17.18 -38.37
N LEU A 250 -10.52 -16.54 -38.20
CA LEU A 250 -9.35 -16.82 -39.03
C LEU A 250 -8.88 -18.29 -38.93
N PHE A 251 -8.91 -18.88 -37.72
CA PHE A 251 -8.61 -20.31 -37.54
C PHE A 251 -9.56 -21.20 -38.33
N PHE A 252 -10.86 -20.95 -38.23
CA PHE A 252 -11.85 -21.73 -38.99
C PHE A 252 -11.74 -21.53 -40.50
N ALA A 253 -11.49 -20.30 -40.95
CA ALA A 253 -11.30 -20.00 -42.36
C ALA A 253 -10.09 -20.78 -42.93
N VAL A 254 -8.99 -20.82 -42.20
CA VAL A 254 -7.79 -21.56 -42.64
C VAL A 254 -8.00 -23.07 -42.66
N ILE A 255 -8.74 -23.62 -41.68
CA ILE A 255 -9.16 -25.03 -41.71
C ILE A 255 -10.02 -25.30 -42.98
N GLY A 256 -10.98 -24.43 -43.26
CA GLY A 256 -11.82 -24.55 -44.45
C GLY A 256 -11.03 -24.48 -45.77
N ILE A 257 -10.07 -23.53 -45.86
CA ILE A 257 -9.16 -23.40 -47.01
C ILE A 257 -8.32 -24.68 -47.17
N ALA A 258 -7.77 -25.22 -46.08
CA ALA A 258 -6.97 -26.43 -46.15
C ALA A 258 -7.76 -27.65 -46.63
N ILE A 259 -9.02 -27.80 -46.16
CA ILE A 259 -9.94 -28.85 -46.62
C ILE A 259 -10.30 -28.67 -48.11
N ALA A 260 -10.61 -27.44 -48.55
CA ALA A 260 -10.90 -27.15 -49.94
C ALA A 260 -9.70 -27.42 -50.86
N PHE A 261 -8.49 -27.06 -50.41
CA PHE A 261 -7.25 -27.29 -51.17
C PHE A 261 -6.98 -28.79 -51.35
N GLN A 262 -7.26 -29.63 -50.33
CA GLN A 262 -7.16 -31.09 -50.47
C GLN A 262 -8.14 -31.65 -51.50
N ALA A 263 -9.37 -31.09 -51.58
CA ALA A 263 -10.35 -31.52 -52.60
C ALA A 263 -9.89 -31.21 -54.01
N MET A 264 -9.13 -30.12 -54.20
CA MET A 264 -8.58 -29.71 -55.52
C MET A 264 -7.25 -30.40 -55.85
N TRP A 265 -6.47 -30.83 -54.84
CA TRP A 265 -5.13 -31.46 -54.97
C TRP A 265 -5.03 -32.72 -54.10
N PRO A 266 -5.47 -33.90 -54.56
CA PRO A 266 -5.59 -35.12 -53.75
C PRO A 266 -4.22 -35.80 -53.41
N THR A 267 -3.11 -35.13 -53.58
CA THR A 267 -1.76 -35.64 -53.24
C THR A 267 -1.41 -35.59 -51.74
N THR A 268 -2.22 -34.91 -50.92
CA THR A 268 -1.98 -34.81 -49.49
C THR A 268 -2.63 -35.99 -48.78
N GLU A 269 -1.85 -36.74 -47.97
CA GLU A 269 -2.37 -37.88 -47.20
C GLU A 269 -3.45 -37.40 -46.23
N LYS A 270 -4.55 -38.17 -46.08
CA LYS A 270 -5.68 -37.87 -45.17
C LYS A 270 -5.21 -37.74 -43.71
N THR A 271 -4.16 -38.46 -43.34
CA THR A 271 -3.49 -38.42 -42.03
C THR A 271 -2.98 -37.03 -41.69
N VAL A 272 -2.40 -36.33 -42.65
CA VAL A 272 -1.81 -34.99 -42.47
C VAL A 272 -2.90 -33.97 -42.23
N LEU A 273 -4.02 -34.05 -42.97
CA LEU A 273 -5.13 -33.12 -42.81
C LEU A 273 -5.84 -33.30 -41.44
N GLY A 274 -6.07 -34.55 -41.03
CA GLY A 274 -6.68 -34.87 -39.73
C GLY A 274 -5.87 -34.28 -38.59
N GLY A 275 -4.53 -34.50 -38.60
CA GLY A 275 -3.61 -33.94 -37.65
C GLY A 275 -3.59 -32.41 -37.61
N PHE A 276 -3.63 -31.77 -38.79
CA PHE A 276 -3.71 -30.32 -38.91
C PHE A 276 -5.00 -29.76 -38.26
N VAL A 277 -6.17 -30.30 -38.61
CA VAL A 277 -7.46 -29.81 -38.07
C VAL A 277 -7.47 -29.94 -36.54
N LEU A 278 -7.02 -31.09 -36.02
CA LEU A 278 -6.98 -31.37 -34.57
C LEU A 278 -6.05 -30.40 -33.86
N VAL A 279 -4.85 -30.17 -34.38
CA VAL A 279 -3.90 -29.22 -33.81
C VAL A 279 -4.41 -27.79 -33.86
N MET A 280 -4.98 -27.37 -34.99
CA MET A 280 -5.52 -26.01 -35.13
C MET A 280 -6.65 -25.71 -34.14
N LEU A 281 -7.61 -26.67 -33.98
CA LEU A 281 -8.70 -26.51 -33.03
C LEU A 281 -8.19 -26.43 -31.58
N TYR A 282 -7.18 -27.23 -31.26
CA TYR A 282 -6.63 -27.24 -29.89
C TYR A 282 -5.73 -26.03 -29.59
N MET A 283 -4.88 -25.61 -30.55
CA MET A 283 -3.89 -24.54 -30.38
C MET A 283 -4.53 -23.17 -30.11
N LYS A 284 -5.79 -22.97 -30.56
CA LYS A 284 -6.53 -21.73 -30.35
C LYS A 284 -6.56 -21.31 -28.86
N GLY A 285 -6.95 -22.21 -27.95
CA GLY A 285 -7.06 -21.90 -26.52
C GLY A 285 -5.73 -21.50 -25.86
N PRO A 286 -4.66 -22.27 -25.99
CA PRO A 286 -3.32 -21.87 -25.53
C PRO A 286 -2.85 -20.52 -26.09
N LEU A 287 -3.07 -20.27 -27.38
CA LEU A 287 -2.66 -19.00 -27.99
C LEU A 287 -3.46 -17.81 -27.44
N GLU A 288 -4.77 -17.94 -27.27
CA GLU A 288 -5.62 -16.91 -26.64
C GLU A 288 -5.14 -16.59 -25.21
N ARG A 289 -4.79 -17.61 -24.42
CA ARG A 289 -4.24 -17.41 -23.07
C ARG A 289 -2.94 -16.61 -23.05
N LEU A 290 -2.03 -16.85 -23.99
CA LEU A 290 -0.80 -16.09 -24.11
C LEU A 290 -1.07 -14.63 -24.44
N ILE A 291 -1.98 -14.36 -25.38
CA ILE A 291 -2.32 -13.00 -25.80
C ILE A 291 -3.02 -12.24 -24.68
N THR A 292 -4.00 -12.86 -24.01
CA THR A 292 -4.75 -12.24 -22.91
C THR A 292 -3.91 -12.00 -21.67
N ALA A 293 -2.76 -12.69 -21.52
CA ALA A 293 -1.80 -12.46 -20.45
C ALA A 293 -0.94 -11.20 -20.63
N LEU A 294 -0.75 -10.70 -21.87
CA LEU A 294 0.11 -9.54 -22.17
C LEU A 294 -0.29 -8.26 -21.40
N PRO A 295 -1.59 -7.88 -21.30
CA PRO A 295 -2.00 -6.74 -20.47
C PRO A 295 -1.68 -6.94 -18.97
N GLY A 296 -1.72 -8.19 -18.50
CA GLY A 296 -1.33 -8.56 -17.13
C GLY A 296 0.13 -8.26 -16.84
N ILE A 297 1.03 -8.58 -17.77
CA ILE A 297 2.46 -8.27 -17.68
C ILE A 297 2.67 -6.75 -17.55
N SER A 298 2.03 -5.97 -18.42
CA SER A 298 2.15 -4.51 -18.40
C SER A 298 1.66 -3.90 -17.08
N ARG A 299 0.53 -4.38 -16.56
CA ARG A 299 0.01 -3.96 -15.26
C ARG A 299 0.94 -4.31 -14.11
N ALA A 300 1.49 -5.53 -14.12
CA ALA A 300 2.46 -5.96 -13.12
C ALA A 300 3.75 -5.11 -13.15
N GLN A 301 4.25 -4.76 -14.33
CA GLN A 301 5.40 -3.86 -14.47
C GLN A 301 5.14 -2.47 -13.87
N ILE A 302 3.94 -1.91 -14.09
CA ILE A 302 3.55 -0.62 -13.51
C ILE A 302 3.46 -0.73 -11.98
N ALA A 303 2.82 -1.78 -11.46
CA ALA A 303 2.71 -2.03 -10.04
C ALA A 303 4.09 -2.20 -9.37
N MET A 304 4.98 -3.00 -9.96
CA MET A 304 6.36 -3.16 -9.48
C MET A 304 7.12 -1.82 -9.47
N ARG A 305 6.92 -0.99 -10.51
CA ARG A 305 7.55 0.32 -10.57
C ARG A 305 7.08 1.25 -9.45
N ARG A 306 5.78 1.24 -9.13
CA ARG A 306 5.22 2.04 -8.02
C ARG A 306 5.74 1.55 -6.67
N ILE A 307 5.81 0.24 -6.47
CA ILE A 307 6.39 -0.36 -5.26
C ILE A 307 7.89 -0.04 -5.13
N ALA A 308 8.64 -0.11 -6.22
CA ALA A 308 10.04 0.27 -6.24
C ALA A 308 10.24 1.76 -5.94
N GLU A 309 9.38 2.63 -6.47
CA GLU A 309 9.37 4.07 -6.18
C GLU A 309 9.06 4.35 -4.71
N LEU A 310 8.06 3.67 -4.14
CA LEU A 310 7.75 3.73 -2.70
C LEU A 310 8.95 3.27 -1.86
N SER A 311 9.53 2.11 -2.20
CA SER A 311 10.71 1.56 -1.53
C SER A 311 11.93 2.49 -1.61
N TRP A 312 12.10 3.19 -2.72
CA TRP A 312 13.18 4.16 -2.89
C TRP A 312 12.94 5.44 -2.09
N LYS A 313 11.70 5.94 -2.06
CA LYS A 313 11.34 7.12 -1.24
C LYS A 313 11.55 6.86 0.26
N PHE A 314 11.33 5.64 0.71
CA PHE A 314 11.56 5.21 2.09
C PHE A 314 12.89 4.43 2.22
N SER A 315 13.93 4.86 1.48
CA SER A 315 15.23 4.18 1.47
C SER A 315 16.13 4.52 2.66
N ASN A 316 15.81 5.59 3.40
CA ASN A 316 16.54 6.00 4.60
C ASN A 316 15.72 5.61 5.84
N PRO A 317 15.73 4.33 6.26
CA PRO A 317 15.01 3.91 7.45
C PRO A 317 15.66 4.51 8.69
N GLU A 318 14.86 4.87 9.66
CA GLU A 318 15.38 5.18 10.98
C GLU A 318 15.93 3.90 11.63
N PRO A 319 17.13 3.93 12.20
CA PRO A 319 17.72 2.73 12.77
C PRO A 319 16.95 2.26 14.02
N HIS A 320 16.93 0.94 14.21
CA HIS A 320 16.45 0.26 15.44
C HIS A 320 14.94 0.27 15.71
N LEU A 321 14.09 0.97 14.97
CA LEU A 321 12.63 1.07 15.23
C LEU A 321 11.86 -0.26 15.31
N LEU A 322 12.37 -1.34 14.72
CA LEU A 322 11.72 -2.67 14.76
C LEU A 322 12.46 -3.68 15.65
N VAL A 323 13.35 -3.21 16.53
CA VAL A 323 14.10 -4.07 17.47
C VAL A 323 13.39 -4.01 18.82
N SER A 324 12.63 -5.07 19.18
CA SER A 324 11.80 -5.10 20.40
C SER A 324 12.57 -5.20 21.72
N ASP A 325 13.75 -5.82 21.73
CA ASP A 325 14.46 -6.19 22.97
C ASP A 325 15.71 -5.34 23.22
N ARG A 326 15.71 -4.09 22.77
CA ARG A 326 16.83 -3.18 23.02
C ARG A 326 16.71 -2.56 24.41
N PRO A 327 17.72 -2.68 25.29
CA PRO A 327 17.74 -1.94 26.52
C PRO A 327 17.79 -0.44 26.23
N ASN A 328 16.97 0.35 26.93
CA ASN A 328 17.00 1.80 26.80
C ASN A 328 18.41 2.31 27.22
N SER A 329 19.10 2.94 26.28
CA SER A 329 20.48 3.42 26.47
C SER A 329 20.55 4.79 27.13
N LEU A 330 19.43 5.51 27.22
CA LEU A 330 19.39 6.87 27.75
C LEU A 330 18.94 6.88 29.22
N ALA A 331 19.60 7.73 29.98
CA ALA A 331 19.24 7.99 31.38
C ALA A 331 17.92 8.78 31.45
N ASN A 332 17.31 8.78 32.64
CA ASN A 332 16.17 9.62 32.94
C ASN A 332 16.48 11.09 32.63
N MET A 333 15.50 11.78 32.07
CA MET A 333 15.63 13.19 31.71
C MET A 333 15.87 14.03 32.98
N GLN A 334 16.96 14.80 33.00
CA GLN A 334 17.19 15.91 33.92
C GLN A 334 17.06 17.25 33.19
N THR A 335 17.68 17.35 32.01
CA THR A 335 17.61 18.53 31.16
C THR A 335 17.42 18.11 29.70
N LEU A 336 16.56 18.84 29.00
CA LEU A 336 16.34 18.74 27.55
C LEU A 336 16.63 20.10 26.93
N GLU A 337 17.58 20.13 26.01
CA GLU A 337 18.06 21.36 25.42
C GLU A 337 17.99 21.31 23.89
N LEU A 338 17.49 22.39 23.29
CA LEU A 338 17.54 22.64 21.86
C LEU A 338 18.59 23.74 21.63
N HIS A 339 19.60 23.48 20.81
CA HIS A 339 20.67 24.42 20.51
C HIS A 339 20.66 24.84 19.05
N ASN A 340 20.43 26.13 18.80
CA ASN A 340 20.45 26.76 17.47
C ASN A 340 19.67 25.95 16.43
N LEU A 341 18.51 25.41 16.82
CA LEU A 341 17.74 24.49 16.02
C LEU A 341 17.06 25.23 14.88
N ARG A 342 17.26 24.76 13.62
CA ARG A 342 16.62 25.33 12.44
C ARG A 342 15.98 24.24 11.60
N TYR A 343 14.82 24.60 11.04
CA TYR A 343 14.08 23.73 10.12
C TYR A 343 13.36 24.56 9.05
N ASP A 344 13.57 24.16 7.80
CA ASP A 344 12.97 24.79 6.63
C ASP A 344 12.05 23.82 5.92
N TYR A 345 10.79 24.19 5.72
CA TYR A 345 9.92 23.43 4.82
C TYR A 345 10.38 23.62 3.37
N PRO A 346 10.32 22.55 2.54
CA PRO A 346 10.60 22.69 1.12
C PRO A 346 9.60 23.68 0.48
N PRO A 347 10.06 24.53 -0.45
CA PRO A 347 9.21 25.51 -1.11
C PRO A 347 8.05 24.81 -1.85
N VAL A 348 6.85 25.33 -1.68
CA VAL A 348 5.66 24.93 -2.45
C VAL A 348 5.42 25.99 -3.52
N GLU A 349 5.10 25.57 -4.76
CA GLU A 349 4.80 26.51 -5.84
C GLU A 349 3.77 27.56 -5.39
N GLY A 350 4.17 28.84 -5.40
CA GLY A 350 3.31 29.98 -5.09
C GLY A 350 3.25 30.42 -3.63
N SER A 351 4.09 29.87 -2.72
CA SER A 351 4.22 30.33 -1.34
C SER A 351 5.68 30.38 -0.89
N ASP A 352 6.02 31.38 -0.07
CA ASP A 352 7.31 31.44 0.59
C ASP A 352 7.47 30.22 1.53
N ALA A 353 8.67 29.67 1.57
CA ALA A 353 8.98 28.56 2.46
C ALA A 353 8.91 29.03 3.92
N PHE A 354 8.21 28.26 4.76
CA PHE A 354 8.20 28.54 6.20
C PHE A 354 9.53 28.11 6.82
N HIS A 355 10.11 29.01 7.61
CA HIS A 355 11.36 28.81 8.33
C HIS A 355 11.13 28.84 9.83
N LEU A 356 11.65 27.86 10.55
CA LEU A 356 11.67 27.82 11.99
C LEU A 356 13.10 27.96 12.51
N GLY A 357 13.30 28.85 13.45
CA GLY A 357 14.57 29.03 14.13
C GLY A 357 15.38 30.25 13.67
N PRO A 358 16.56 30.48 14.32
CA PRO A 358 17.18 29.61 15.33
C PRO A 358 16.37 29.50 16.63
N VAL A 359 16.30 28.29 17.19
CA VAL A 359 15.60 28.00 18.44
C VAL A 359 16.61 27.53 19.47
N ASP A 360 16.67 28.24 20.61
CA ASP A 360 17.39 27.87 21.81
C ASP A 360 16.39 27.74 22.96
N LEU A 361 16.25 26.54 23.52
CA LEU A 361 15.28 26.23 24.57
C LEU A 361 15.88 25.20 25.54
N SER A 362 15.76 25.46 26.85
CA SER A 362 16.17 24.51 27.90
C SER A 362 14.98 24.21 28.81
N ILE A 363 14.67 22.91 28.98
CA ILE A 363 13.57 22.39 29.78
C ILE A 363 14.18 21.51 30.87
N LYS A 364 13.80 21.73 32.13
CA LYS A 364 14.25 20.93 33.27
C LYS A 364 13.19 19.89 33.63
N GLN A 365 13.64 18.82 34.29
CA GLN A 365 12.74 17.82 34.85
C GLN A 365 11.73 18.47 35.81
N GLY A 366 10.44 18.14 35.62
CA GLY A 366 9.35 18.65 36.45
C GLY A 366 8.82 20.03 36.03
N ASP A 367 9.38 20.67 34.99
CA ASP A 367 8.84 21.92 34.46
C ASP A 367 7.50 21.72 33.77
N ILE A 368 6.61 22.72 33.91
CA ILE A 368 5.45 22.91 33.05
C ILE A 368 5.81 24.03 32.07
N VAL A 369 5.93 23.67 30.77
CA VAL A 369 6.27 24.60 29.68
C VAL A 369 5.06 24.84 28.80
N PHE A 370 4.63 26.09 28.68
CA PHE A 370 3.60 26.47 27.73
C PHE A 370 4.22 27.06 26.47
N ILE A 371 3.79 26.54 25.30
CA ILE A 371 4.14 27.06 23.99
C ILE A 371 2.93 27.78 23.44
N VAL A 372 3.05 29.08 23.21
CA VAL A 372 1.96 29.96 22.81
C VAL A 372 2.33 30.76 21.55
N GLY A 373 1.34 31.20 20.79
CA GLY A 373 1.54 31.97 19.56
C GLY A 373 0.37 31.83 18.60
N GLU A 374 0.36 32.62 17.54
CA GLU A 374 -0.68 32.61 16.52
C GLU A 374 -0.73 31.29 15.75
N ASN A 375 -1.86 31.05 15.08
CA ASN A 375 -1.96 29.86 14.20
C ASN A 375 -0.99 30.01 13.01
N GLY A 376 -0.28 28.91 12.69
CA GLY A 376 0.72 28.90 11.62
C GLY A 376 2.09 29.45 12.00
N CYS A 377 2.33 29.89 13.24
CA CYS A 377 3.65 30.39 13.67
C CYS A 377 4.70 29.28 13.87
N GLY A 378 4.32 27.99 13.79
CA GLY A 378 5.26 26.86 13.85
C GLY A 378 5.24 26.03 15.13
N LYS A 379 4.25 26.17 16.04
CA LYS A 379 4.17 25.43 17.32
C LYS A 379 4.26 23.92 17.14
N THR A 380 3.43 23.36 16.29
CA THR A 380 3.44 21.91 16.01
C THR A 380 4.73 21.45 15.34
N THR A 381 5.36 22.30 14.52
CA THR A 381 6.68 22.02 13.93
C THR A 381 7.77 21.97 15.00
N LEU A 382 7.75 22.91 15.95
CA LEU A 382 8.66 22.90 17.09
C LEU A 382 8.51 21.61 17.92
N ILE A 383 7.26 21.18 18.20
CA ILE A 383 7.01 19.92 18.92
C ILE A 383 7.52 18.72 18.12
N LYS A 384 7.28 18.66 16.81
CA LYS A 384 7.79 17.56 15.97
C LYS A 384 9.32 17.48 15.97
N LEU A 385 10.00 18.62 15.97
CA LEU A 385 11.47 18.69 16.12
C LEU A 385 11.91 18.26 17.52
N LEU A 386 11.29 18.79 18.55
CA LEU A 386 11.58 18.45 19.94
C LEU A 386 11.43 16.94 20.21
N LEU A 387 10.41 16.31 19.63
CA LEU A 387 10.19 14.86 19.71
C LEU A 387 11.14 14.05 18.80
N GLY A 388 11.98 14.71 17.99
CA GLY A 388 12.82 14.04 17.00
C GLY A 388 12.04 13.36 15.87
N LEU A 389 10.78 13.76 15.62
CA LEU A 389 9.98 13.27 14.50
C LEU A 389 10.42 13.92 13.18
N TYR A 390 10.94 15.15 13.25
CA TYR A 390 11.58 15.88 12.17
C TYR A 390 13.06 16.02 12.45
N THR A 391 13.87 15.95 11.39
CA THR A 391 15.31 16.13 11.51
C THR A 391 15.67 17.60 11.25
N PRO A 392 16.31 18.30 12.20
CA PRO A 392 16.71 19.68 11.98
C PRO A 392 17.81 19.78 10.89
N GLN A 393 17.78 20.85 10.09
CA GLN A 393 18.84 21.11 9.12
C GLN A 393 20.09 21.67 9.79
N GLN A 394 19.92 22.41 10.89
CA GLN A 394 21.01 22.96 11.69
C GLN A 394 20.67 22.87 13.17
N GLY A 395 21.70 22.87 14.01
CA GLY A 395 21.55 22.73 15.45
C GLY A 395 21.42 21.27 15.90
N GLU A 396 21.20 21.09 17.19
CA GLU A 396 21.12 19.76 17.81
C GLU A 396 20.19 19.74 19.01
N ILE A 397 19.70 18.55 19.33
CA ILE A 397 18.95 18.25 20.55
C ILE A 397 19.90 17.58 21.52
N ARG A 398 19.92 18.03 22.78
CA ARG A 398 20.71 17.43 23.85
C ARG A 398 19.82 16.96 24.99
N LEU A 399 20.07 15.74 25.44
CA LEU A 399 19.47 15.18 26.66
C LEU A 399 20.57 15.03 27.73
N ASN A 400 20.42 15.71 28.87
CA ASN A 400 21.43 15.71 29.96
C ASN A 400 22.84 16.06 29.46
N GLY A 401 22.94 17.00 28.48
CA GLY A 401 24.20 17.39 27.87
C GLY A 401 24.70 16.45 26.74
N GLN A 402 24.08 15.29 26.53
CA GLN A 402 24.43 14.36 25.43
C GLN A 402 23.60 14.66 24.18
N THR A 403 24.24 14.74 23.03
CA THR A 403 23.57 14.96 21.76
C THR A 403 22.73 13.75 21.36
N VAL A 404 21.49 13.98 20.96
CA VAL A 404 20.61 12.97 20.40
C VAL A 404 21.03 12.70 18.96
N THR A 405 21.43 11.47 18.69
CA THR A 405 21.89 10.99 17.36
C THR A 405 20.88 10.03 16.75
N PRO A 406 20.96 9.75 15.44
CA PRO A 406 20.06 8.77 14.83
C PRO A 406 20.07 7.39 15.51
N GLU A 407 21.20 7.00 16.14
CA GLU A 407 21.35 5.71 16.79
C GLU A 407 20.60 5.62 18.14
N ASN A 408 20.45 6.73 18.87
CA ASN A 408 19.74 6.78 20.15
C ASN A 408 18.37 7.50 20.07
N LEU A 409 17.95 7.92 18.88
CA LEU A 409 16.73 8.67 18.65
C LEU A 409 15.46 7.90 19.08
N ASP A 410 15.44 6.58 18.85
CA ASP A 410 14.31 5.75 19.29
C ASP A 410 14.24 5.69 20.83
N ASP A 411 15.36 5.50 21.52
CA ASP A 411 15.45 5.54 22.98
C ASP A 411 15.01 6.91 23.53
N TYR A 412 15.42 8.00 22.86
CA TYR A 412 15.00 9.35 23.19
C TYR A 412 13.48 9.52 23.12
N ARG A 413 12.83 9.01 22.07
CA ARG A 413 11.38 9.06 21.92
C ARG A 413 10.62 8.30 23.01
N GLN A 414 11.25 7.27 23.61
CA GLN A 414 10.65 6.53 24.72
C GLN A 414 10.45 7.38 26.00
N LEU A 415 11.03 8.58 26.07
CA LEU A 415 10.80 9.52 27.18
C LEU A 415 9.44 10.21 27.10
N PHE A 416 8.82 10.24 25.92
CA PHE A 416 7.64 11.06 25.66
C PHE A 416 6.36 10.25 25.50
N THR A 417 5.27 10.80 26.01
CA THR A 417 3.92 10.50 25.54
C THR A 417 3.30 11.78 24.99
N THR A 418 2.76 11.73 23.79
CA THR A 418 2.27 12.91 23.07
C THR A 418 0.83 12.73 22.62
N ILE A 419 -0.01 13.73 22.90
CA ILE A 419 -1.35 13.84 22.32
C ILE A 419 -1.35 15.00 21.35
N PHE A 420 -1.22 14.71 20.06
CA PHE A 420 -1.28 15.70 18.98
C PHE A 420 -2.70 16.26 18.80
N ALA A 421 -2.83 17.39 18.15
CA ALA A 421 -4.13 17.97 17.80
C ALA A 421 -4.94 17.02 16.88
N ASP A 422 -4.25 16.35 15.93
CA ASP A 422 -4.77 15.37 14.98
C ASP A 422 -4.48 13.91 15.37
N TYR A 423 -4.42 13.61 16.67
CA TYR A 423 -4.04 12.30 17.20
C TYR A 423 -4.90 11.14 16.63
N TYR A 424 -4.27 9.99 16.48
CA TYR A 424 -4.94 8.73 16.19
C TYR A 424 -5.13 7.93 17.49
N LEU A 425 -6.37 7.56 17.79
CA LEU A 425 -6.68 6.75 18.96
C LEU A 425 -6.73 5.27 18.57
N PHE A 426 -5.81 4.49 19.11
CA PHE A 426 -5.82 3.04 18.97
C PHE A 426 -6.88 2.45 19.92
N ASP A 427 -7.51 1.36 19.48
CA ASP A 427 -8.52 0.65 20.30
C ASP A 427 -7.87 0.00 21.54
N GLU A 428 -6.62 -0.44 21.41
CA GLU A 428 -5.83 -1.02 22.48
C GLU A 428 -4.99 0.05 23.18
N PRO A 429 -5.20 0.31 24.48
CA PRO A 429 -4.46 1.35 25.20
C PRO A 429 -2.97 1.03 25.35
N LEU A 430 -2.60 -0.26 25.51
CA LEU A 430 -1.21 -0.70 25.63
C LEU A 430 -1.03 -2.04 24.94
N GLN A 431 -0.28 -2.08 23.85
CA GLN A 431 0.05 -3.34 23.18
C GLN A 431 1.03 -4.16 24.03
N GLY A 432 0.65 -5.40 24.35
CA GLY A 432 1.54 -6.41 24.94
C GLY A 432 1.55 -6.50 26.47
N GLN A 433 0.82 -5.68 27.20
CA GLN A 433 0.64 -5.89 28.65
C GLN A 433 -0.54 -6.85 28.90
N ALA A 434 -0.23 -8.01 29.50
CA ALA A 434 -1.22 -9.05 29.81
C ALA A 434 -2.25 -8.62 30.89
N ALA A 435 -2.01 -7.54 31.60
CA ALA A 435 -2.93 -6.97 32.59
C ALA A 435 -2.81 -5.44 32.58
N LEU A 436 -3.91 -4.76 32.30
CA LEU A 436 -4.03 -3.33 32.57
C LEU A 436 -3.95 -3.09 34.09
N PRO A 437 -3.33 -2.00 34.55
CA PRO A 437 -3.34 -1.63 35.96
C PRO A 437 -4.78 -1.62 36.48
N GLN A 438 -5.00 -2.11 37.71
CA GLN A 438 -6.33 -2.10 38.37
C GLN A 438 -6.92 -0.68 38.44
N ASP A 439 -6.09 0.34 38.30
CA ASP A 439 -6.45 1.76 38.35
C ASP A 439 -7.00 2.30 37.02
N ALA A 440 -6.90 1.57 35.90
CA ALA A 440 -7.40 2.05 34.62
C ALA A 440 -8.91 2.41 34.64
N GLY A 441 -9.71 1.69 35.41
CA GLY A 441 -11.12 2.02 35.65
C GLY A 441 -11.30 3.35 36.41
N LYS A 442 -10.44 3.66 37.37
CA LYS A 442 -10.49 4.92 38.12
C LYS A 442 -10.20 6.14 37.24
N TYR A 443 -9.31 5.99 36.24
CA TYR A 443 -9.07 7.06 35.26
C TYR A 443 -10.28 7.34 34.37
N LEU A 444 -11.02 6.29 33.98
CA LEU A 444 -12.28 6.46 33.24
C LEU A 444 -13.33 7.25 34.05
N GLU A 445 -13.49 6.94 35.34
CA GLU A 445 -14.38 7.67 36.26
C GLU A 445 -13.94 9.12 36.42
N ARG A 446 -12.64 9.35 36.67
CA ARG A 446 -12.08 10.68 36.88
C ARG A 446 -12.23 11.59 35.66
N LEU A 447 -12.18 11.03 34.45
CA LEU A 447 -12.36 11.75 33.20
C LEU A 447 -13.81 11.83 32.75
N ASP A 448 -14.76 11.37 33.58
CA ASP A 448 -16.20 11.38 33.29
C ASP A 448 -16.56 10.69 31.97
N ILE A 449 -15.93 9.54 31.68
CA ILE A 449 -16.20 8.73 30.49
C ILE A 449 -16.53 7.27 30.80
N ALA A 450 -16.49 6.85 32.07
CA ALA A 450 -16.81 5.49 32.50
C ALA A 450 -18.22 5.03 32.15
N HIS A 451 -19.16 5.98 32.03
CA HIS A 451 -20.53 5.70 31.61
C HIS A 451 -20.67 5.29 30.12
N LYS A 452 -19.66 5.54 29.29
CA LYS A 452 -19.65 5.23 27.84
C LYS A 452 -18.63 4.18 27.44
N VAL A 453 -17.50 4.12 28.15
CA VAL A 453 -16.38 3.27 27.79
C VAL A 453 -15.99 2.42 28.99
N SER A 454 -15.76 1.17 28.76
CA SER A 454 -15.09 0.27 29.70
C SER A 454 -13.91 -0.42 29.02
N ILE A 455 -13.04 -1.02 29.80
CA ILE A 455 -11.90 -1.78 29.29
C ILE A 455 -12.24 -3.27 29.43
N LYS A 456 -12.19 -4.02 28.32
CA LYS A 456 -12.40 -5.46 28.27
C LYS A 456 -11.28 -6.09 27.42
N ASP A 457 -10.72 -7.16 27.92
CA ASP A 457 -9.66 -7.92 27.23
C ASP A 457 -8.48 -7.05 26.74
N GLY A 458 -8.13 -5.99 27.52
CA GLY A 458 -7.05 -5.08 27.18
C GLY A 458 -7.37 -4.03 26.11
N ALA A 459 -8.64 -3.93 25.67
CA ALA A 459 -9.08 -2.95 24.70
C ALA A 459 -10.25 -2.08 25.23
N PHE A 460 -10.39 -0.87 24.68
CA PHE A 460 -11.55 -0.04 24.93
C PHE A 460 -12.77 -0.63 24.23
N THR A 461 -13.92 -0.67 24.90
CA THR A 461 -15.17 -1.21 24.33
C THR A 461 -15.68 -0.41 23.13
N THR A 462 -15.31 0.86 23.03
CA THR A 462 -15.59 1.74 21.89
C THR A 462 -14.65 2.92 21.87
N THR A 463 -14.30 3.37 20.68
CA THR A 463 -13.59 4.63 20.39
C THR A 463 -14.48 5.62 19.61
N ASP A 464 -15.76 5.24 19.35
CA ASP A 464 -16.76 6.09 18.71
C ASP A 464 -17.39 7.06 19.72
N LEU A 465 -16.68 8.14 19.99
CA LEU A 465 -16.94 9.14 21.01
C LEU A 465 -16.88 10.54 20.38
N SER A 466 -17.39 11.54 21.11
CA SER A 466 -17.19 12.96 20.73
C SER A 466 -15.70 13.32 20.79
N THR A 467 -15.28 14.34 20.02
CA THR A 467 -13.87 14.78 19.97
C THR A 467 -13.26 15.01 21.34
N GLY A 468 -13.98 15.72 22.24
CA GLY A 468 -13.53 15.95 23.61
C GLY A 468 -13.38 14.65 24.41
N GLN A 469 -14.35 13.73 24.32
CA GLN A 469 -14.28 12.43 25.01
C GLN A 469 -13.16 11.53 24.44
N ARG A 470 -12.92 11.56 23.14
CA ARG A 470 -11.78 10.86 22.54
C ARG A 470 -10.45 11.41 23.05
N LYS A 471 -10.32 12.74 23.21
CA LYS A 471 -9.13 13.36 23.81
C LYS A 471 -8.95 12.96 25.28
N ARG A 472 -10.04 12.82 26.04
CA ARG A 472 -9.99 12.28 27.42
C ARG A 472 -9.51 10.84 27.44
N LEU A 473 -9.99 10.02 26.50
CA LEU A 473 -9.55 8.63 26.38
C LEU A 473 -8.05 8.53 26.00
N ALA A 474 -7.56 9.41 25.12
CA ALA A 474 -6.13 9.52 24.79
C ALA A 474 -5.28 9.90 26.02
N LEU A 475 -5.81 10.69 26.95
CA LEU A 475 -5.12 11.02 28.21
C LEU A 475 -4.94 9.79 29.12
N ILE A 476 -5.87 8.84 29.10
CA ILE A 476 -5.70 7.57 29.82
C ILE A 476 -4.50 6.81 29.28
N ASN A 477 -4.33 6.74 27.96
CA ASN A 477 -3.13 6.12 27.38
C ASN A 477 -1.85 6.80 27.87
N ALA A 478 -1.86 8.14 27.94
CA ALA A 478 -0.73 8.90 28.45
C ALA A 478 -0.41 8.59 29.92
N TRP A 479 -1.41 8.36 30.76
CA TRP A 479 -1.19 7.95 32.14
C TRP A 479 -0.67 6.52 32.27
N LEU A 480 -1.21 5.60 31.46
CA LEU A 480 -0.82 4.19 31.48
C LEU A 480 0.58 3.95 30.92
N ASP A 481 1.06 4.83 30.03
CA ASP A 481 2.42 4.76 29.47
C ASP A 481 3.54 5.09 30.46
N GLU A 482 3.22 5.77 31.59
CA GLU A 482 4.14 6.14 32.65
C GLU A 482 5.42 6.90 32.23
N ARG A 483 5.43 7.52 31.03
CA ARG A 483 6.56 8.24 30.46
C ARG A 483 6.89 9.49 31.29
N GLN A 484 8.15 9.97 31.19
CA GLN A 484 8.62 11.09 31.97
C GLN A 484 8.14 12.44 31.46
N VAL A 485 7.97 12.57 30.13
CA VAL A 485 7.59 13.83 29.49
C VAL A 485 6.24 13.67 28.81
N LEU A 486 5.30 14.53 29.16
CA LEU A 486 3.96 14.56 28.57
C LEU A 486 3.83 15.80 27.68
N VAL A 487 3.37 15.59 26.44
CA VAL A 487 3.20 16.67 25.45
C VAL A 487 1.75 16.74 25.01
N PHE A 488 1.14 17.91 25.15
CA PHE A 488 -0.25 18.19 24.81
C PHE A 488 -0.32 19.27 23.72
N ASP A 489 -0.69 18.86 22.50
CA ASP A 489 -0.87 19.79 21.39
C ASP A 489 -2.37 20.17 21.28
N GLU A 490 -2.71 21.39 21.76
CA GLU A 490 -4.07 21.95 21.77
C GLU A 490 -5.13 21.00 22.36
N TRP A 491 -4.73 20.21 23.36
CA TRP A 491 -5.61 19.17 23.92
C TRP A 491 -6.89 19.77 24.54
N ALA A 492 -6.75 20.89 25.28
CA ALA A 492 -7.84 21.53 26.00
C ALA A 492 -8.83 22.29 25.10
N ALA A 493 -8.48 22.56 23.84
CA ALA A 493 -9.32 23.36 22.93
C ALA A 493 -10.72 22.75 22.72
N ASP A 494 -10.82 21.41 22.66
CA ASP A 494 -12.08 20.69 22.43
C ASP A 494 -12.79 20.24 23.72
N GLN A 495 -12.33 20.71 24.89
CA GLN A 495 -12.96 20.41 26.17
C GLN A 495 -13.98 21.49 26.57
N ASP A 496 -15.01 21.06 27.30
CA ASP A 496 -15.93 22.00 27.93
C ASP A 496 -15.20 22.89 28.97
N PRO A 497 -15.72 24.08 29.28
CA PRO A 497 -15.05 25.03 30.17
C PRO A 497 -14.77 24.47 31.57
N ALA A 498 -15.65 23.64 32.12
CA ALA A 498 -15.47 23.05 33.44
C ALA A 498 -14.30 22.05 33.43
N PHE A 499 -14.28 21.14 32.47
CA PHE A 499 -13.22 20.15 32.37
C PHE A 499 -11.87 20.78 31.94
N ARG A 500 -11.90 21.83 31.11
CA ARG A 500 -10.71 22.62 30.77
C ARG A 500 -10.07 23.22 32.03
N ARG A 501 -10.88 23.77 32.93
CA ARG A 501 -10.40 24.25 34.23
C ARG A 501 -9.75 23.12 35.02
N VAL A 502 -10.41 21.97 35.18
CA VAL A 502 -9.85 20.79 35.88
C VAL A 502 -8.52 20.38 35.29
N PHE A 503 -8.40 20.34 33.96
CA PHE A 503 -7.15 19.99 33.27
C PHE A 503 -6.00 20.90 33.71
N TYR A 504 -6.18 22.21 33.61
CA TYR A 504 -5.12 23.16 33.91
C TYR A 504 -4.84 23.27 35.44
N THR A 505 -5.90 23.36 36.29
CA THR A 505 -5.73 23.69 37.69
C THR A 505 -5.52 22.48 38.62
N GLU A 506 -5.88 21.28 38.14
CA GLU A 506 -5.81 20.06 38.97
C GLU A 506 -4.89 19.02 38.32
N LEU A 507 -5.16 18.62 37.08
CA LEU A 507 -4.44 17.52 36.42
C LEU A 507 -2.99 17.85 36.10
N LEU A 508 -2.69 19.03 35.53
CA LEU A 508 -1.29 19.40 35.24
C LEU A 508 -0.43 19.55 36.52
N PRO A 509 -0.91 20.24 37.59
CA PRO A 509 -0.15 20.30 38.83
C PRO A 509 0.07 18.96 39.49
N GLU A 510 -0.91 18.06 39.45
CA GLU A 510 -0.78 16.71 39.97
C GLU A 510 0.28 15.89 39.23
N LEU A 511 0.25 15.91 37.88
CA LEU A 511 1.27 15.27 37.07
C LEU A 511 2.67 15.82 37.34
N LYS A 512 2.80 17.13 37.56
CA LYS A 512 4.05 17.77 38.00
C LYS A 512 4.50 17.24 39.36
N GLN A 513 3.57 17.11 40.33
CA GLN A 513 3.89 16.55 41.68
C GLN A 513 4.35 15.09 41.58
N GLN A 514 3.88 14.34 40.59
CA GLN A 514 4.35 12.98 40.25
C GLN A 514 5.74 12.99 39.59
N GLY A 515 6.38 14.14 39.43
CA GLY A 515 7.71 14.28 38.81
C GLY A 515 7.70 14.28 37.28
N LYS A 516 6.53 14.43 36.64
CA LYS A 516 6.41 14.52 35.18
C LYS A 516 6.82 15.91 34.70
N THR A 517 7.48 15.96 33.54
CA THR A 517 7.71 17.19 32.78
C THR A 517 6.60 17.35 31.80
N ILE A 518 6.04 18.54 31.63
CA ILE A 518 4.83 18.76 30.88
C ILE A 518 5.04 19.89 29.88
N ILE A 519 4.73 19.63 28.59
CA ILE A 519 4.79 20.62 27.53
C ILE A 519 3.38 20.78 26.94
N VAL A 520 2.85 21.99 26.94
CA VAL A 520 1.48 22.26 26.50
C VAL A 520 1.47 23.36 25.44
N ILE A 521 0.93 23.05 24.25
CA ILE A 521 0.51 24.10 23.32
C ILE A 521 -0.87 24.56 23.73
N SER A 522 -1.01 25.85 24.05
CA SER A 522 -2.29 26.43 24.47
C SER A 522 -2.46 27.85 23.95
N HIS A 523 -3.74 28.23 23.74
CA HIS A 523 -4.17 29.60 23.47
C HIS A 523 -4.91 30.23 24.66
N ASP A 524 -5.04 29.49 25.77
CA ASP A 524 -5.79 29.91 26.96
C ASP A 524 -4.87 30.72 27.91
N ASP A 525 -4.82 32.01 27.71
CA ASP A 525 -4.01 32.96 28.49
C ASP A 525 -4.36 33.01 29.97
N ARG A 526 -5.60 32.69 30.33
CA ARG A 526 -6.10 32.60 31.71
C ARG A 526 -5.33 31.61 32.60
N TYR A 527 -4.62 30.64 31.99
CA TYR A 527 -3.91 29.58 32.71
C TYR A 527 -2.39 29.67 32.57
N PHE A 528 -1.85 30.73 31.93
CA PHE A 528 -0.39 30.87 31.75
C PHE A 528 0.39 30.97 33.07
N TYR A 529 -0.26 31.39 34.16
CA TYR A 529 0.33 31.46 35.51
C TYR A 529 0.71 30.07 36.06
N ILE A 530 0.23 28.98 35.50
CA ILE A 530 0.53 27.59 35.95
C ILE A 530 1.89 27.14 35.41
N ALA A 531 2.36 27.74 34.31
CA ALA A 531 3.60 27.37 33.65
C ALA A 531 4.82 27.87 34.48
N ASP A 532 5.89 27.10 34.49
CA ASP A 532 7.20 27.54 34.95
C ASP A 532 7.91 28.35 33.85
N GLN A 533 7.68 27.96 32.59
CA GLN A 533 8.21 28.66 31.41
C GLN A 533 7.11 28.94 30.39
N LEU A 534 7.11 30.13 29.82
CA LEU A 534 6.25 30.52 28.71
C LEU A 534 7.12 30.78 27.47
N VAL A 535 6.92 29.94 26.44
CA VAL A 535 7.61 30.04 25.14
C VAL A 535 6.67 30.71 24.15
N ARG A 536 6.90 31.99 23.84
CA ARG A 536 6.13 32.72 22.84
C ARG A 536 6.74 32.50 21.46
N MET A 537 5.90 32.04 20.53
CA MET A 537 6.31 31.84 19.15
C MET A 537 5.70 32.91 18.25
N GLN A 538 6.55 33.52 17.42
CA GLN A 538 6.13 34.47 16.39
C GLN A 538 6.95 34.24 15.12
N THR A 539 6.26 33.99 14.00
CA THR A 539 6.88 33.79 12.67
C THR A 539 8.11 32.87 12.65
N GLY A 540 8.03 31.72 13.34
CA GLY A 540 9.11 30.71 13.40
C GLY A 540 10.23 31.01 14.40
N GLN A 541 10.16 32.09 15.16
CA GLN A 541 11.12 32.42 16.23
C GLN A 541 10.48 32.27 17.60
N ILE A 542 11.31 32.04 18.63
CA ILE A 542 10.85 31.89 20.00
C ILE A 542 11.40 32.98 20.90
N GLN A 543 10.61 33.35 21.90
CA GLN A 543 11.00 34.14 23.04
C GLN A 543 10.60 33.39 24.31
N VAL A 544 11.55 33.11 25.20
CA VAL A 544 11.33 32.37 26.45
C VAL A 544 11.20 33.34 27.60
N GLU A 545 10.10 33.22 28.35
CA GLU A 545 9.83 33.99 29.55
C GLU A 545 9.72 33.03 30.75
N GLN A 546 10.47 33.28 31.82
CA GLN A 546 10.28 32.60 33.11
C GLN A 546 9.08 33.23 33.81
N VAL A 547 8.09 32.41 34.18
CA VAL A 547 6.90 32.89 34.89
C VAL A 547 7.23 32.93 36.40
N GLN A 548 7.45 34.14 36.94
CA GLN A 548 7.53 34.33 38.37
C GLN A 548 6.11 34.38 38.93
N ASN A 549 5.79 33.53 39.89
CA ASN A 549 4.46 33.40 40.51
C ASN A 549 3.89 34.67 41.17
N ASP A 550 4.69 35.75 41.27
CA ASP A 550 4.28 37.00 41.94
C ASP A 550 3.65 38.04 41.02
N THR A 551 3.64 37.83 39.69
CA THR A 551 3.27 38.88 38.72
C THR A 551 1.88 38.73 38.11
N TYR A 552 1.21 37.62 38.27
CA TYR A 552 -0.18 37.45 37.79
C TYR A 552 -1.18 37.69 38.93
N ASP A 553 -1.71 38.91 38.96
CA ASP A 553 -2.74 39.36 39.91
C ASP A 553 -3.99 38.43 39.86
N LYS A 554 -4.43 37.97 41.03
CA LYS A 554 -5.57 37.06 41.23
C LYS A 554 -6.93 37.69 41.00
N THR A 555 -7.05 38.71 40.19
CA THR A 555 -8.31 39.36 39.84
C THR A 555 -8.94 38.72 38.61
N ILE A 556 -9.53 37.53 38.77
CA ILE A 556 -10.53 37.01 37.82
C ILE A 556 -11.89 37.24 38.50
N PRO A 557 -12.81 38.00 37.89
CA PRO A 557 -14.22 38.07 38.35
C PRO A 557 -14.89 36.70 38.17
N ALA A 558 -15.70 36.34 39.17
CA ALA A 558 -16.47 35.10 39.28
C ALA A 558 -17.44 34.82 38.11
#